data_87fb71ffced847e070ba7674210f9894
#
_entry.id   87fb71ffced847e070ba7674210f9894
#
_cell.length_a   1.000
_cell.length_b   1.000
_cell.length_c   1.000
_cell.angle_alpha   90.00
_cell.angle_beta   90.00
_cell.angle_gamma   90.00
#
_symmetry.space_group_name_H-M   'P 1'
#
loop_
_entity.id
_entity.type
_entity.pdbx_description
1 polymer ?
#
loop_
_entity_poly.entity_id
_entity_poly.type
_entity_poly.pdbx_seq_one_letter_code
_entity_poly.pdbx_strand_id
1 'polypeptide(L)'
;CTLHGMDMGAAREGETVLVIGGGVIGLMAVQLAKLAGAKVLLLTRSPEKQTLGLNIGADYAVGTESDVRDIWPEGADLVVECAGVSATVTLSHKLARSGGRVVILGVISQGEQVPIEPFDMLFREIQMHFSFLNPFTHERAAKMIADGTINVSPLVSRIISLEEAVLAIASPPPAGEVRAIVVPNHD
;
A
#
# COMPACT_ATOMS: atom_id res chain seq x y z
N CYS A 1 9.32 0.22 6.81
CA CYS A 1 9.06 -0.54 5.58
C CYS A 1 8.41 0.38 4.52
N THR A 2 7.18 0.87 4.75
CA THR A 2 6.47 1.68 3.75
C THR A 2 7.27 2.90 3.30
N LEU A 3 7.85 3.65 4.24
CA LEU A 3 8.67 4.82 3.91
C LEU A 3 9.86 4.46 3.00
N HIS A 4 10.52 3.32 3.26
CA HIS A 4 11.61 2.84 2.39
C HIS A 4 11.12 2.53 0.97
N GLY A 5 10.00 1.83 0.84
CA GLY A 5 9.42 1.56 -0.49
C GLY A 5 9.02 2.84 -1.22
N MET A 6 8.46 3.82 -0.51
CA MET A 6 8.11 5.11 -1.10
C MET A 6 9.35 5.93 -1.50
N ASP A 7 10.46 5.85 -0.74
CA ASP A 7 11.75 6.43 -1.14
C ASP A 7 12.26 5.80 -2.45
N MET A 8 12.14 4.47 -2.61
CA MET A 8 12.51 3.78 -3.85
C MET A 8 11.60 4.17 -5.04
N GLY A 9 10.31 4.32 -4.79
CA GLY A 9 9.33 4.76 -5.79
C GLY A 9 9.49 6.22 -6.18
N ALA A 10 10.07 7.04 -5.30
CA ALA A 10 10.34 8.45 -5.49
C ALA A 10 9.16 9.22 -6.11
N ALA A 11 7.97 9.10 -5.49
CA ALA A 11 6.78 9.85 -5.89
C ALA A 11 7.06 11.35 -5.89
N ARG A 12 6.52 12.06 -6.89
CA ARG A 12 6.75 13.50 -7.08
C ARG A 12 5.44 14.26 -7.10
N GLU A 13 5.54 15.56 -6.86
CA GLU A 13 4.41 16.48 -6.99
C GLU A 13 3.79 16.40 -8.39
N GLY A 14 2.46 16.27 -8.44
CA GLY A 14 1.69 16.17 -9.68
C GLY A 14 1.64 14.79 -10.32
N GLU A 15 2.44 13.82 -9.87
CA GLU A 15 2.35 12.43 -10.37
C GLU A 15 1.09 11.73 -9.87
N THR A 16 0.67 10.71 -10.60
CA THR A 16 -0.39 9.76 -10.21
C THR A 16 0.22 8.55 -9.51
N VAL A 17 -0.28 8.22 -8.32
CA VAL A 17 0.19 7.06 -7.54
C VAL A 17 -0.97 6.11 -7.28
N LEU A 18 -0.87 4.90 -7.83
CA LEU A 18 -1.80 3.80 -7.55
C LEU A 18 -1.26 2.96 -6.40
N VAL A 19 -2.03 2.85 -5.32
CA VAL A 19 -1.72 1.94 -4.21
C VAL A 19 -2.63 0.72 -4.30
N ILE A 20 -2.07 -0.48 -4.40
CA ILE A 20 -2.80 -1.75 -4.45
C ILE A 20 -2.74 -2.43 -3.09
N GLY A 21 -3.89 -2.53 -2.43
CA GLY A 21 -4.04 -3.13 -1.10
C GLY A 21 -4.34 -2.13 0.01
N GLY A 22 -5.48 -2.29 0.68
CA GLY A 22 -5.97 -1.44 1.79
C GLY A 22 -5.54 -1.91 3.17
N GLY A 23 -4.39 -2.59 3.32
CA GLY A 23 -3.79 -2.93 4.61
C GLY A 23 -3.02 -1.76 5.22
N VAL A 24 -2.41 -1.97 6.39
CA VAL A 24 -1.65 -0.92 7.08
C VAL A 24 -0.55 -0.34 6.20
N ILE A 25 0.16 -1.17 5.43
CA ILE A 25 1.23 -0.73 4.52
C ILE A 25 0.67 0.18 3.42
N GLY A 26 -0.42 -0.26 2.75
CA GLY A 26 -1.03 0.53 1.68
C GLY A 26 -1.63 1.85 2.17
N LEU A 27 -2.33 1.85 3.31
CA LEU A 27 -2.90 3.07 3.87
C LEU A 27 -1.82 4.07 4.34
N MET A 28 -0.65 3.58 4.78
CA MET A 28 0.51 4.45 5.02
C MET A 28 1.12 4.94 3.72
N ALA A 29 1.16 4.12 2.65
CA ALA A 29 1.63 4.55 1.34
C ALA A 29 0.74 5.65 0.74
N VAL A 30 -0.59 5.59 0.94
CA VAL A 30 -1.53 6.66 0.57
C VAL A 30 -1.10 7.99 1.20
N GLN A 31 -0.88 8.04 2.52
CA GLN A 31 -0.48 9.28 3.20
C GLN A 31 0.88 9.79 2.70
N LEU A 32 1.87 8.90 2.54
CA LEU A 32 3.20 9.27 2.06
C LEU A 32 3.18 9.80 0.62
N ALA A 33 2.37 9.21 -0.26
CA ALA A 33 2.18 9.70 -1.62
C ALA A 33 1.50 11.08 -1.64
N LYS A 34 0.50 11.30 -0.77
CA LYS A 34 -0.13 12.62 -0.62
C LYS A 34 0.86 13.68 -0.12
N LEU A 35 1.73 13.34 0.83
CA LEU A 35 2.78 14.24 1.31
C LEU A 35 3.78 14.61 0.22
N ALA A 36 4.02 13.71 -0.75
CA ALA A 36 4.83 14.00 -1.93
C ALA A 36 4.11 14.90 -2.96
N GLY A 37 2.86 15.28 -2.73
CA GLY A 37 2.06 16.09 -3.66
C GLY A 37 1.44 15.31 -4.81
N ALA A 38 1.39 13.98 -4.72
CA ALA A 38 0.82 13.13 -5.76
C ALA A 38 -0.71 13.09 -5.70
N LYS A 39 -1.33 12.73 -6.83
CA LYS A 39 -2.72 12.32 -6.92
C LYS A 39 -2.81 10.82 -6.68
N VAL A 40 -3.59 10.41 -5.68
CA VAL A 40 -3.56 9.04 -5.16
C VAL A 40 -4.87 8.31 -5.40
N LEU A 41 -4.78 7.10 -5.98
CA LEU A 41 -5.87 6.15 -6.09
C LEU A 41 -5.53 4.90 -5.28
N LEU A 42 -6.47 4.48 -4.41
CA LEU A 42 -6.39 3.24 -3.65
C LEU A 42 -7.24 2.16 -4.32
N LEU A 43 -6.64 1.04 -4.69
CA LEU A 43 -7.32 -0.16 -5.14
C LEU A 43 -7.42 -1.17 -4.00
N THR A 44 -8.63 -1.39 -3.48
CA THR A 44 -8.91 -2.39 -2.43
C THR A 44 -10.34 -2.89 -2.51
N ARG A 45 -10.55 -4.19 -2.32
CA ARG A 45 -11.87 -4.83 -2.43
C ARG A 45 -12.81 -4.51 -1.26
N SER A 46 -12.30 -4.09 -0.09
CA SER A 46 -13.11 -3.79 1.11
C SER A 46 -13.66 -2.37 1.04
N PRO A 47 -15.00 -2.17 1.03
CA PRO A 47 -15.63 -0.85 1.05
C PRO A 47 -15.23 -0.01 2.27
N GLU A 48 -15.05 -0.67 3.43
CA GLU A 48 -14.62 0.01 4.66
C GLU A 48 -13.21 0.60 4.50
N LYS A 49 -12.30 -0.16 3.86
CA LYS A 49 -10.92 0.29 3.59
C LYS A 49 -10.87 1.33 2.47
N GLN A 50 -11.80 1.30 1.51
CA GLN A 50 -11.96 2.38 0.53
C GLN A 50 -12.35 3.68 1.23
N THR A 51 -13.38 3.64 2.08
CA THR A 51 -13.81 4.78 2.89
C THR A 51 -12.68 5.32 3.76
N LEU A 52 -11.94 4.44 4.44
CA LEU A 52 -10.80 4.84 5.25
C LEU A 52 -9.70 5.47 4.39
N GLY A 53 -9.40 4.90 3.22
CA GLY A 53 -8.43 5.44 2.27
C GLY A 53 -8.74 6.87 1.84
N LEU A 54 -10.01 7.16 1.52
CA LEU A 54 -10.48 8.52 1.21
C LEU A 54 -10.31 9.47 2.42
N ASN A 55 -10.67 9.02 3.61
CA ASN A 55 -10.57 9.82 4.84
C ASN A 55 -9.12 10.18 5.23
N ILE A 56 -8.13 9.37 4.83
CA ILE A 56 -6.70 9.63 5.10
C ILE A 56 -5.98 10.27 3.92
N GLY A 57 -6.72 10.67 2.87
CA GLY A 57 -6.21 11.54 1.82
C GLY A 57 -6.12 10.94 0.42
N ALA A 58 -6.57 9.72 0.15
CA ALA A 58 -6.68 9.25 -1.23
C ALA A 58 -7.69 10.11 -2.01
N ASP A 59 -7.37 10.45 -3.26
CA ASP A 59 -8.29 11.21 -4.12
C ASP A 59 -9.39 10.31 -4.69
N TYR A 60 -9.06 9.01 -4.86
CA TYR A 60 -10.00 7.97 -5.31
C TYR A 60 -9.77 6.68 -4.54
N ALA A 61 -10.83 5.89 -4.36
CA ALA A 61 -10.74 4.54 -3.84
C ALA A 61 -11.73 3.64 -4.59
N VAL A 62 -11.24 2.52 -5.13
CA VAL A 62 -12.02 1.62 -6.00
C VAL A 62 -11.82 0.15 -5.66
N GLY A 63 -12.73 -0.70 -6.15
CA GLY A 63 -12.73 -2.13 -5.86
C GLY A 63 -12.11 -3.01 -6.92
N THR A 64 -12.05 -2.57 -8.17
CA THR A 64 -11.67 -3.39 -9.32
C THR A 64 -10.63 -2.73 -10.21
N GLU A 65 -9.93 -3.54 -11.01
CA GLU A 65 -9.01 -3.06 -12.06
C GLU A 65 -9.73 -2.19 -13.10
N SER A 66 -10.96 -2.56 -13.48
CA SER A 66 -11.74 -1.80 -14.45
C SER A 66 -11.95 -0.36 -13.99
N ASP A 67 -12.31 -0.17 -12.72
CA ASP A 67 -12.51 1.16 -12.15
C ASP A 67 -11.23 2.00 -12.17
N VAL A 68 -10.05 1.36 -11.98
CA VAL A 68 -8.75 2.06 -12.11
C VAL A 68 -8.55 2.56 -13.53
N ARG A 69 -8.84 1.72 -14.55
CA ARG A 69 -8.70 2.08 -15.96
C ARG A 69 -9.70 3.14 -16.41
N ASP A 70 -10.88 3.17 -15.81
CA ASP A 70 -11.88 4.21 -16.08
C ASP A 70 -11.40 5.59 -15.58
N ILE A 71 -10.64 5.62 -14.48
CA ILE A 71 -10.09 6.86 -13.90
C ILE A 71 -8.76 7.24 -14.55
N TRP A 72 -7.87 6.27 -14.76
CA TRP A 72 -6.54 6.45 -15.37
C TRP A 72 -6.33 5.46 -16.53
N PRO A 73 -6.86 5.74 -17.72
CA PRO A 73 -6.77 4.84 -18.88
C PRO A 73 -5.32 4.51 -19.27
N GLU A 74 -4.41 5.46 -19.14
CA GLU A 74 -3.00 5.30 -19.48
C GLU A 74 -2.19 4.61 -18.36
N GLY A 75 -2.78 4.43 -17.19
CA GLY A 75 -2.12 3.92 -15.99
C GLY A 75 -1.50 5.00 -15.11
N ALA A 76 -0.82 4.58 -14.03
CA ALA A 76 -0.22 5.46 -13.03
C ALA A 76 1.28 5.70 -13.28
N ASP A 77 1.80 6.85 -12.87
CA ASP A 77 3.24 7.15 -12.85
C ASP A 77 4.00 6.20 -11.92
N LEU A 78 3.40 5.90 -10.76
CA LEU A 78 3.92 4.98 -9.77
C LEU A 78 2.82 4.03 -9.31
N VAL A 79 3.09 2.73 -9.33
CA VAL A 79 2.24 1.71 -8.71
C VAL A 79 2.96 1.14 -7.49
N VAL A 80 2.28 1.16 -6.33
CA VAL A 80 2.80 0.61 -5.06
C VAL A 80 1.97 -0.63 -4.70
N GLU A 81 2.55 -1.80 -4.85
CA GLU A 81 1.90 -3.08 -4.53
C GLU A 81 2.12 -3.41 -3.05
N CYS A 82 1.02 -3.49 -2.28
CA CYS A 82 1.01 -3.70 -0.83
C CYS A 82 0.16 -4.90 -0.39
N ALA A 83 -0.44 -5.64 -1.33
CA ALA A 83 -1.31 -6.77 -1.01
C ALA A 83 -0.55 -8.08 -0.85
N GLY A 84 0.59 -8.25 -1.53
CA GLY A 84 1.46 -9.42 -1.40
C GLY A 84 0.86 -10.70 -1.95
N VAL A 85 0.10 -10.64 -3.04
CA VAL A 85 -0.42 -11.81 -3.74
C VAL A 85 -0.03 -11.79 -5.21
N SER A 86 0.20 -12.97 -5.81
CA SER A 86 0.64 -13.12 -7.21
C SER A 86 -0.17 -12.28 -8.19
N ALA A 87 -1.50 -12.29 -8.04
CA ALA A 87 -2.41 -11.59 -8.94
C ALA A 87 -2.17 -10.06 -8.93
N THR A 88 -1.94 -9.44 -7.76
CA THR A 88 -1.70 -8.01 -7.66
C THR A 88 -0.30 -7.61 -8.11
N VAL A 89 0.70 -8.47 -7.92
CA VAL A 89 2.04 -8.23 -8.49
C VAL A 89 2.01 -8.32 -10.01
N THR A 90 1.35 -9.33 -10.57
CA THR A 90 1.12 -9.42 -12.04
C THR A 90 0.35 -8.21 -12.56
N LEU A 91 -0.64 -7.73 -11.80
CA LEU A 91 -1.44 -6.58 -12.19
C LEU A 91 -0.66 -5.26 -12.14
N SER A 92 0.30 -5.13 -11.22
CA SER A 92 0.97 -3.87 -10.92
C SER A 92 1.67 -3.26 -12.14
N HIS A 93 2.42 -4.06 -12.94
CA HIS A 93 3.08 -3.55 -14.14
C HIS A 93 2.10 -3.20 -15.27
N LYS A 94 0.93 -3.85 -15.31
CA LYS A 94 -0.12 -3.57 -16.30
C LYS A 94 -0.86 -2.26 -16.02
N LEU A 95 -0.89 -1.81 -14.76
CA LEU A 95 -1.52 -0.56 -14.33
C LEU A 95 -0.55 0.63 -14.23
N ALA A 96 0.75 0.41 -14.44
CA ALA A 96 1.71 1.48 -14.63
C ALA A 96 1.59 2.04 -16.05
N ARG A 97 1.74 3.37 -16.24
CA ARG A 97 1.86 3.96 -17.57
C ARG A 97 3.22 3.64 -18.21
N SER A 98 3.37 3.90 -19.51
CA SER A 98 4.69 3.85 -20.17
C SER A 98 5.68 4.82 -19.50
N GLY A 99 6.91 4.35 -19.24
CA GLY A 99 7.93 5.05 -18.44
C GLY A 99 7.62 5.07 -16.95
N GLY A 100 6.59 4.35 -16.50
CA GLY A 100 6.17 4.29 -15.10
C GLY A 100 7.04 3.40 -14.22
N ARG A 101 6.81 3.48 -12.92
CA ARG A 101 7.53 2.73 -11.88
C ARG A 101 6.57 1.86 -11.08
N VAL A 102 7.05 0.68 -10.69
CA VAL A 102 6.35 -0.24 -9.79
C VAL A 102 7.23 -0.50 -8.58
N VAL A 103 6.68 -0.42 -7.38
CA VAL A 103 7.35 -0.83 -6.14
C VAL A 103 6.54 -1.96 -5.49
N ILE A 104 7.18 -3.09 -5.30
CA ILE A 104 6.62 -4.26 -4.61
C ILE A 104 7.02 -4.19 -3.14
N LEU A 105 6.04 -3.98 -2.27
CA LEU A 105 6.15 -4.00 -0.80
C LEU A 105 5.48 -5.23 -0.20
N GLY A 106 4.50 -5.78 -0.90
CA GLY A 106 3.79 -6.99 -0.48
C GLY A 106 4.72 -8.21 -0.50
N VAL A 107 4.61 -9.05 0.53
CA VAL A 107 5.43 -10.27 0.65
C VAL A 107 4.65 -11.44 0.11
N ILE A 108 5.16 -12.06 -0.96
CA ILE A 108 4.65 -13.30 -1.54
C ILE A 108 5.29 -14.49 -0.85
N SER A 109 4.60 -15.63 -0.81
CA SER A 109 5.10 -16.85 -0.20
C SER A 109 6.42 -17.29 -0.86
N GLN A 110 7.35 -17.76 -0.05
CA GLN A 110 8.64 -18.27 -0.55
C GLN A 110 8.41 -19.41 -1.55
N GLY A 111 9.08 -19.32 -2.71
CA GLY A 111 8.97 -20.31 -3.78
C GLY A 111 7.79 -20.10 -4.75
N GLU A 112 6.88 -19.21 -4.45
CA GLU A 112 5.81 -18.86 -5.39
C GLU A 112 6.38 -18.04 -6.56
N GLN A 113 6.01 -18.43 -7.79
CA GLN A 113 6.41 -17.76 -9.02
C GLN A 113 5.28 -16.85 -9.51
N VAL A 114 5.64 -15.63 -9.90
CA VAL A 114 4.69 -14.65 -10.41
C VAL A 114 4.97 -14.39 -11.88
N PRO A 115 3.99 -14.56 -12.78
CA PRO A 115 4.18 -14.25 -14.20
C PRO A 115 4.27 -12.74 -14.40
N ILE A 116 5.27 -12.31 -15.14
CA ILE A 116 5.41 -10.96 -15.68
C ILE A 116 5.57 -11.05 -17.20
N GLU A 117 5.33 -9.96 -17.91
CA GLU A 117 5.45 -9.89 -19.36
C GLU A 117 6.67 -9.03 -19.76
N PRO A 118 7.89 -9.63 -19.87
CA PRO A 118 9.11 -8.87 -20.11
C PRO A 118 9.08 -8.07 -21.41
N PHE A 119 8.41 -8.57 -22.45
CA PHE A 119 8.24 -7.86 -23.74
C PHE A 119 7.46 -6.55 -23.53
N ASP A 120 6.30 -6.61 -22.87
CA ASP A 120 5.49 -5.44 -22.56
C ASP A 120 6.25 -4.42 -21.70
N MET A 121 6.90 -4.92 -20.64
CA MET A 121 7.71 -4.06 -19.75
C MET A 121 8.86 -3.36 -20.48
N LEU A 122 9.54 -4.06 -21.40
CA LEU A 122 10.61 -3.50 -22.21
C LEU A 122 10.10 -2.37 -23.11
N PHE A 123 9.02 -2.62 -23.86
CA PHE A 123 8.48 -1.64 -24.81
C PHE A 123 7.84 -0.42 -24.14
N ARG A 124 7.36 -0.59 -22.90
CA ARG A 124 6.81 0.51 -22.08
C ARG A 124 7.83 1.10 -21.11
N GLU A 125 9.08 0.63 -21.11
CA GLU A 125 10.16 1.09 -20.22
C GLU A 125 9.75 1.09 -18.74
N ILE A 126 9.05 0.03 -18.27
CA ILE A 126 8.60 -0.11 -16.90
C ILE A 126 9.77 -0.46 -15.96
N GLN A 127 9.94 0.32 -14.90
CA GLN A 127 10.89 0.04 -13.84
C GLN A 127 10.19 -0.69 -12.69
N MET A 128 10.73 -1.84 -12.26
CA MET A 128 10.18 -2.60 -11.14
C MET A 128 11.22 -2.71 -10.01
N HIS A 129 10.83 -2.29 -8.82
CA HIS A 129 11.64 -2.29 -7.61
C HIS A 129 11.02 -3.20 -6.56
N PHE A 130 11.85 -3.91 -5.81
CA PHE A 130 11.44 -4.75 -4.69
C PHE A 130 11.98 -4.15 -3.41
N SER A 131 11.10 -3.78 -2.48
CA SER A 131 11.45 -3.14 -1.22
C SER A 131 11.43 -4.16 -0.08
N PHE A 132 12.52 -4.25 0.68
CA PHE A 132 12.60 -5.14 1.82
C PHE A 132 12.94 -4.39 3.09
N LEU A 133 12.08 -4.54 4.11
CA LEU A 133 12.23 -3.95 5.45
C LEU A 133 12.35 -2.40 5.43
N ASN A 134 13.20 -1.87 6.31
CA ASN A 134 13.25 -0.43 6.60
C ASN A 134 14.70 0.09 6.81
N PRO A 135 15.65 -0.20 5.91
CA PRO A 135 17.02 0.26 6.07
C PRO A 135 17.05 1.79 6.17
N PHE A 136 17.67 2.30 7.24
CA PHE A 136 17.89 3.74 7.51
C PHE A 136 16.63 4.62 7.57
N THR A 137 15.40 4.05 7.58
CA THR A 137 14.16 4.84 7.57
C THR A 137 13.40 4.84 8.90
N HIS A 138 13.84 4.04 9.88
CA HIS A 138 13.10 3.87 11.15
C HIS A 138 12.96 5.18 11.93
N GLU A 139 14.06 5.92 12.13
CA GLU A 139 14.07 7.19 12.84
C GLU A 139 13.18 8.24 12.17
N ARG A 140 13.29 8.37 10.83
CA ARG A 140 12.42 9.28 10.05
C ARG A 140 10.94 8.92 10.22
N ALA A 141 10.60 7.64 10.12
CA ALA A 141 9.21 7.17 10.27
C ALA A 141 8.68 7.47 11.68
N ALA A 142 9.47 7.19 12.73
CA ALA A 142 9.10 7.48 14.09
C ALA A 142 8.85 8.98 14.31
N LYS A 143 9.73 9.84 13.77
CA LYS A 143 9.55 11.30 13.82
C LYS A 143 8.27 11.74 13.10
N MET A 144 8.00 11.24 11.89
CA MET A 144 6.79 11.60 11.12
C MET A 144 5.49 11.23 11.85
N ILE A 145 5.52 10.15 12.63
CA ILE A 145 4.38 9.77 13.47
C ILE A 145 4.29 10.68 14.70
N ALA A 146 5.42 10.95 15.36
CA ALA A 146 5.46 11.77 16.59
C ALA A 146 5.04 13.22 16.35
N ASP A 147 5.38 13.80 15.20
CA ASP A 147 5.01 15.18 14.84
C ASP A 147 3.67 15.28 14.10
N GLY A 148 2.98 14.16 13.89
CA GLY A 148 1.67 14.12 13.26
C GLY A 148 1.68 14.25 11.73
N THR A 149 2.86 14.25 11.09
CA THR A 149 2.97 14.25 9.62
C THR A 149 2.30 13.03 9.01
N ILE A 150 2.41 11.87 9.67
CA ILE A 150 1.67 10.65 9.35
C ILE A 150 0.73 10.34 10.52
N ASN A 151 -0.56 10.20 10.23
CA ASN A 151 -1.57 9.84 11.23
C ASN A 151 -1.81 8.33 11.20
N VAL A 152 -1.36 7.63 12.24
CA VAL A 152 -1.55 6.17 12.39
C VAL A 152 -2.81 5.82 13.17
N SER A 153 -3.44 6.76 13.87
CA SER A 153 -4.59 6.49 14.73
C SER A 153 -5.77 5.86 13.99
N PRO A 154 -6.15 6.30 12.77
CA PRO A 154 -7.24 5.68 12.03
C PRO A 154 -6.94 4.25 11.56
N LEU A 155 -5.66 3.82 11.61
CA LEU A 155 -5.24 2.48 11.20
C LEU A 155 -5.33 1.46 12.34
N VAL A 156 -5.51 1.93 13.59
CA VAL A 156 -5.71 1.07 14.76
C VAL A 156 -7.21 0.75 14.87
N SER A 157 -7.59 -0.44 14.42
CA SER A 157 -9.00 -0.86 14.41
C SER A 157 -9.49 -1.27 15.81
N ARG A 158 -8.63 -1.83 16.63
CA ARG A 158 -8.93 -2.21 18.03
C ARG A 158 -7.66 -2.33 18.86
N ILE A 159 -7.85 -2.18 20.16
CA ILE A 159 -6.86 -2.48 21.20
C ILE A 159 -7.33 -3.75 21.90
N ILE A 160 -6.43 -4.71 22.11
CA ILE A 160 -6.74 -6.02 22.69
C ILE A 160 -5.75 -6.36 23.80
N SER A 161 -6.18 -7.22 24.75
CA SER A 161 -5.33 -7.77 25.78
C SER A 161 -4.38 -8.84 25.25
N LEU A 162 -3.45 -9.29 26.07
CA LEU A 162 -2.54 -10.39 25.73
C LEU A 162 -3.29 -11.71 25.54
N GLU A 163 -4.33 -11.95 26.35
CA GLU A 163 -5.19 -13.14 26.26
C GLU A 163 -5.98 -13.17 24.95
N GLU A 164 -6.53 -12.03 24.53
CA GLU A 164 -7.26 -11.90 23.29
C GLU A 164 -6.33 -12.05 22.06
N ALA A 165 -5.05 -11.74 22.20
CA ALA A 165 -4.06 -11.84 21.13
C ALA A 165 -3.93 -13.28 20.59
N VAL A 166 -4.05 -14.28 21.48
CA VAL A 166 -4.00 -15.70 21.10
C VAL A 166 -5.11 -16.04 20.09
N LEU A 167 -6.34 -15.58 20.38
CA LEU A 167 -7.49 -15.79 19.51
C LEU A 167 -7.36 -14.96 18.22
N ALA A 168 -6.86 -13.74 18.33
CA ALA A 168 -6.67 -12.85 17.18
C ALA A 168 -5.63 -13.38 16.17
N ILE A 169 -4.59 -14.11 16.64
CA ILE A 169 -3.60 -14.76 15.76
C ILE A 169 -4.17 -16.03 15.13
N ALA A 170 -5.00 -16.76 15.87
CA ALA A 170 -5.56 -18.04 15.43
C ALA A 170 -6.75 -17.89 14.45
N SER A 171 -7.29 -16.70 14.30
CA SER A 171 -8.50 -16.46 13.50
C SER A 171 -8.26 -15.41 12.41
N PRO A 172 -8.98 -15.49 11.28
CA PRO A 172 -8.96 -14.42 10.30
C PRO A 172 -9.41 -13.09 10.95
N PRO A 173 -8.79 -11.95 10.56
CA PRO A 173 -9.23 -10.66 11.09
C PRO A 173 -10.68 -10.35 10.67
N PRO A 174 -11.45 -9.63 11.52
CA PRO A 174 -12.77 -9.13 11.16
C PRO A 174 -12.77 -8.34 9.84
N ALA A 175 -13.91 -8.33 9.15
CA ALA A 175 -14.06 -7.53 7.93
C ALA A 175 -13.74 -6.05 8.22
N GLY A 176 -12.98 -5.41 7.33
CA GLY A 176 -12.56 -4.02 7.49
C GLY A 176 -11.41 -3.78 8.47
N GLU A 177 -11.04 -4.75 9.31
CA GLU A 177 -9.91 -4.57 10.24
C GLU A 177 -8.61 -4.28 9.50
N VAL A 178 -7.89 -3.23 9.95
CA VAL A 178 -6.57 -2.86 9.42
C VAL A 178 -5.48 -3.38 10.36
N ARG A 179 -5.54 -3.02 11.66
CA ARG A 179 -4.56 -3.46 12.65
C ARG A 179 -5.18 -3.53 14.05
N ALA A 180 -4.98 -4.67 14.74
CA ALA A 180 -5.15 -4.78 16.16
C ALA A 180 -3.82 -4.47 16.87
N ILE A 181 -3.88 -3.74 17.98
CA ILE A 181 -2.73 -3.44 18.86
C ILE A 181 -2.92 -4.19 20.16
N VAL A 182 -1.89 -4.95 20.56
CA VAL A 182 -1.88 -5.64 21.86
C VAL A 182 -1.30 -4.71 22.92
N VAL A 183 -2.04 -4.50 24.00
CA VAL A 183 -1.57 -3.79 25.21
C VAL A 183 -1.53 -4.79 26.35
N PRO A 184 -0.34 -5.26 26.77
CA PRO A 184 -0.21 -6.39 27.72
C PRO A 184 -0.79 -6.13 29.11
N ASN A 185 -0.88 -4.87 29.53
CA ASN A 185 -1.35 -4.44 30.85
C ASN A 185 -2.63 -3.58 30.73
N HIS A 186 -3.56 -4.00 29.89
CA HIS A 186 -4.85 -3.33 29.76
C HIS A 186 -5.75 -3.85 30.89
N ASP A 187 -5.88 -3.09 31.99
CA ASP A 187 -6.88 -3.29 33.05
C ASP A 187 -8.24 -2.78 32.58
#